data_256e34a402f3a346a0cac4c1388fc2f8
#
_entry.id   256e34a402f3a346a0cac4c1388fc2f8
#
_cell.length_a   1.000
_cell.length_b   1.000
_cell.length_c   1.000
_cell.angle_alpha   90.00
_cell.angle_beta   90.00
_cell.angle_gamma   90.00
#
_symmetry.space_group_name_H-M   'P 1'
#
loop_
_entity.id
_entity.type
_entity.pdbx_description
1 polymer ?
#
loop_
_entity_poly.entity_id
_entity_poly.type
_entity_poly.pdbx_seq_one_letter_code
_entity_poly.pdbx_strand_id
1 'polypeptide(L)'
;YKPWIAKAQIRMVEEGPLPDFMERKELLDVINEKLEKAGYIRVAFESYALPTDPMIEAKKQGKVHYGAAGTQRGGRVNFVGVGSSTKGNLGDEYYSQNAYNLDVYKKCIGKGIFPTHRGMKLSEDDKIRQHATQQLRTYWKIDYEDLKKRFGIDCKSYFKNEIESLSEMEKDGLVEINENEIKVTKIGWDFAQFITNHFDVYDPPSKSYNERLATIEKAKQAQAKSIEYFKNL
;
A
#
# COMPACT_ATOMS: atom_id res chain seq x y z
N TYR A 1 -3.60 1.83 14.37
CA TYR A 1 -3.46 2.87 15.38
C TYR A 1 -2.17 3.65 15.19
N LYS A 2 -2.27 4.95 14.95
CA LYS A 2 -1.13 5.84 14.68
C LYS A 2 -1.28 7.16 15.47
N PRO A 3 -1.11 7.14 16.79
CA PRO A 3 -1.38 8.30 17.66
C PRO A 3 -0.52 9.51 17.32
N TRP A 4 0.68 9.28 16.79
CA TRP A 4 1.58 10.36 16.34
C TRP A 4 1.10 11.12 15.09
N ILE A 5 0.16 10.55 14.32
CA ILE A 5 -0.44 11.21 13.15
C ILE A 5 -1.83 11.77 13.49
N ALA A 6 -2.62 11.02 14.24
CA ALA A 6 -4.01 11.33 14.52
C ALA A 6 -4.25 11.42 16.04
N LYS A 7 -4.15 12.63 16.60
CA LYS A 7 -4.37 12.89 18.03
C LYS A 7 -5.71 12.37 18.54
N ALA A 8 -6.75 12.37 17.70
CA ALA A 8 -8.04 11.82 18.06
C ALA A 8 -7.99 10.31 18.41
N GLN A 9 -7.02 9.57 17.87
CA GLN A 9 -6.85 8.16 18.20
C GLN A 9 -6.29 7.93 19.61
N ILE A 10 -5.67 8.94 20.24
CA ILE A 10 -5.23 8.85 21.65
C ILE A 10 -6.44 8.63 22.54
N ARG A 11 -7.53 9.35 22.31
CA ARG A 11 -8.77 9.22 23.08
C ARG A 11 -9.35 7.80 23.01
N MET A 12 -9.22 7.12 21.86
CA MET A 12 -9.72 5.75 21.73
C MET A 12 -9.04 4.79 22.70
N VAL A 13 -7.77 5.02 23.04
CA VAL A 13 -7.04 4.22 24.02
C VAL A 13 -7.42 4.59 25.46
N GLU A 14 -7.73 5.87 25.71
CA GLU A 14 -8.21 6.36 27.00
C GLU A 14 -9.62 5.82 27.31
N GLU A 15 -10.44 5.60 26.30
CA GLU A 15 -11.80 5.05 26.42
C GLU A 15 -11.85 3.52 26.61
N GLY A 16 -10.77 2.82 26.23
CA GLY A 16 -10.64 1.37 26.42
C GLY A 16 -9.42 0.79 25.70
N PRO A 17 -9.01 -0.43 26.04
CA PRO A 17 -7.90 -1.09 25.37
C PRO A 17 -8.25 -1.37 23.90
N LEU A 18 -7.30 -1.10 23.00
CA LEU A 18 -7.44 -1.54 21.61
C LEU A 18 -7.28 -3.06 21.56
N PRO A 19 -7.98 -3.75 20.64
CA PRO A 19 -7.83 -5.17 20.46
C PRO A 19 -6.36 -5.51 20.14
N ASP A 20 -5.84 -6.55 20.77
CA ASP A 20 -4.51 -7.06 20.51
C ASP A 20 -4.41 -7.75 19.13
N PHE A 21 -3.27 -8.35 18.84
CA PHE A 21 -3.07 -9.00 17.55
C PHE A 21 -4.00 -10.20 17.35
N MET A 22 -4.20 -11.03 18.39
CA MET A 22 -5.04 -12.23 18.29
C MET A 22 -6.51 -11.87 18.17
N GLU A 23 -7.00 -10.93 18.97
CA GLU A 23 -8.37 -10.42 18.89
C GLU A 23 -8.67 -9.83 17.50
N ARG A 24 -7.72 -9.08 16.92
CA ARG A 24 -7.87 -8.55 15.55
C ARG A 24 -7.90 -9.66 14.50
N LYS A 25 -7.11 -10.72 14.70
CA LYS A 25 -7.10 -11.88 13.80
C LYS A 25 -8.44 -12.61 13.86
N GLU A 26 -8.99 -12.83 15.06
CA GLU A 26 -10.31 -13.44 15.26
C GLU A 26 -11.42 -12.61 14.58
N LEU A 27 -11.39 -11.29 14.74
CA LEU A 27 -12.34 -10.39 14.06
C LEU A 27 -12.23 -10.48 12.54
N LEU A 28 -10.99 -10.58 12.01
CA LEU A 28 -10.76 -10.75 10.57
C LEU A 28 -11.27 -12.10 10.08
N ASP A 29 -11.09 -13.17 10.85
CA ASP A 29 -11.62 -14.50 10.51
C ASP A 29 -13.15 -14.51 10.43
N VAL A 30 -13.82 -13.85 11.39
CA VAL A 30 -15.27 -13.68 11.35
C VAL A 30 -15.72 -12.89 10.11
N ILE A 31 -15.00 -11.84 9.74
CA ILE A 31 -15.29 -11.05 8.53
C ILE A 31 -15.13 -11.94 7.28
N ASN A 32 -14.01 -12.64 7.15
CA ASN A 32 -13.72 -13.52 6.03
C ASN A 32 -14.82 -14.59 5.88
N GLU A 33 -15.15 -15.29 6.97
CA GLU A 33 -16.19 -16.32 6.99
C GLU A 33 -17.56 -15.79 6.54
N LYS A 34 -17.96 -14.63 7.09
CA LYS A 34 -19.25 -14.03 6.73
C LYS A 34 -19.30 -13.58 5.27
N LEU A 35 -18.23 -13.00 4.75
CA LEU A 35 -18.16 -12.60 3.35
C LEU A 35 -18.16 -13.79 2.41
N GLU A 36 -17.39 -14.85 2.72
CA GLU A 36 -17.37 -16.10 1.93
C GLU A 36 -18.76 -16.77 1.95
N LYS A 37 -19.42 -16.86 3.10
CA LYS A 37 -20.80 -17.39 3.21
C LYS A 37 -21.82 -16.56 2.43
N ALA A 38 -21.62 -15.25 2.32
CA ALA A 38 -22.46 -14.37 1.52
C ALA A 38 -22.09 -14.39 0.01
N GLY A 39 -21.16 -15.26 -0.41
CA GLY A 39 -20.77 -15.45 -1.80
C GLY A 39 -19.75 -14.45 -2.33
N TYR A 40 -19.10 -13.65 -1.49
CA TYR A 40 -18.05 -12.76 -1.91
C TYR A 40 -16.74 -13.52 -2.17
N ILE A 41 -15.99 -13.04 -3.14
CA ILE A 41 -14.66 -13.53 -3.52
C ILE A 41 -13.64 -12.46 -3.14
N ARG A 42 -12.56 -12.84 -2.46
CA ARG A 42 -11.44 -11.94 -2.15
C ARG A 42 -10.64 -11.65 -3.41
N VAL A 43 -10.67 -10.41 -3.87
CA VAL A 43 -10.04 -9.99 -5.14
C VAL A 43 -8.65 -9.37 -4.96
N ALA A 44 -8.39 -8.80 -3.78
CA ALA A 44 -7.09 -8.24 -3.40
C ALA A 44 -6.97 -8.21 -1.87
N PHE A 45 -5.88 -7.69 -1.34
CA PHE A 45 -5.53 -7.70 0.08
C PHE A 45 -6.70 -7.40 1.03
N GLU A 46 -7.45 -6.33 0.81
CA GLU A 46 -8.58 -5.91 1.67
C GLU A 46 -9.88 -5.73 0.86
N SER A 47 -9.98 -6.39 -0.28
CA SER A 47 -11.08 -6.15 -1.21
C SER A 47 -11.80 -7.44 -1.57
N TYR A 48 -13.12 -7.39 -1.53
CA TYR A 48 -14.01 -8.48 -1.85
C TYR A 48 -15.02 -8.02 -2.90
N ALA A 49 -15.45 -8.92 -3.76
CA ALA A 49 -16.41 -8.64 -4.82
C ALA A 49 -17.38 -9.82 -4.98
N LEU A 50 -18.61 -9.55 -5.39
CA LEU A 50 -19.56 -10.59 -5.79
C LEU A 50 -19.10 -11.23 -7.12
N PRO A 51 -19.44 -12.50 -7.40
CA PRO A 51 -19.05 -13.19 -8.63
C PRO A 51 -19.48 -12.45 -9.91
N THR A 52 -20.53 -11.67 -9.85
CA THR A 52 -21.07 -10.86 -10.95
C THR A 52 -20.38 -9.51 -11.14
N ASP A 53 -19.53 -9.11 -10.18
CA ASP A 53 -18.81 -7.83 -10.26
C ASP A 53 -17.76 -7.89 -11.38
N PRO A 54 -17.68 -6.85 -12.24
CA PRO A 54 -16.67 -6.74 -13.28
C PRO A 54 -15.22 -6.81 -12.78
N MET A 55 -14.97 -6.64 -11.47
CA MET A 55 -13.67 -6.81 -10.84
C MET A 55 -13.16 -8.25 -10.96
N ILE A 56 -14.07 -9.24 -10.88
CA ILE A 56 -13.74 -10.67 -11.00
C ILE A 56 -13.14 -10.95 -12.38
N GLU A 57 -13.79 -10.48 -13.45
CA GLU A 57 -13.30 -10.65 -14.79
C GLU A 57 -11.98 -9.89 -15.03
N ALA A 58 -11.88 -8.66 -14.54
CA ALA A 58 -10.64 -7.90 -14.60
C ALA A 58 -9.49 -8.62 -13.88
N LYS A 59 -9.75 -9.28 -12.74
CA LYS A 59 -8.73 -10.07 -12.03
C LYS A 59 -8.25 -11.26 -12.85
N LYS A 60 -9.16 -12.00 -13.50
CA LYS A 60 -8.80 -13.12 -14.38
C LYS A 60 -7.92 -12.68 -15.57
N GLN A 61 -8.15 -11.46 -16.05
CA GLN A 61 -7.39 -10.86 -17.16
C GLN A 61 -6.08 -10.17 -16.70
N GLY A 62 -5.70 -10.23 -15.43
CA GLY A 62 -4.53 -9.53 -14.92
C GLY A 62 -4.65 -8.00 -14.90
N LYS A 63 -5.87 -7.47 -14.94
CA LYS A 63 -6.18 -6.03 -15.04
C LYS A 63 -6.69 -5.41 -13.75
N VAL A 64 -6.34 -5.99 -12.61
CA VAL A 64 -6.60 -5.39 -11.29
C VAL A 64 -5.34 -4.77 -10.74
N HIS A 65 -5.48 -3.60 -10.17
CA HIS A 65 -4.40 -2.86 -9.54
C HIS A 65 -4.78 -2.49 -8.11
N TYR A 66 -3.85 -2.69 -7.16
CA TYR A 66 -3.98 -2.22 -5.79
C TYR A 66 -2.95 -1.11 -5.54
N GLY A 67 -3.40 0.08 -5.26
CA GLY A 67 -2.53 1.23 -5.08
C GLY A 67 -3.05 2.20 -4.01
N ALA A 68 -2.54 3.42 -4.04
CA ALA A 68 -2.89 4.46 -3.07
C ALA A 68 -4.38 4.85 -3.05
N ALA A 69 -5.11 4.55 -4.11
CA ALA A 69 -6.56 4.76 -4.24
C ALA A 69 -7.38 3.47 -4.01
N GLY A 70 -6.77 2.41 -3.45
CA GLY A 70 -7.39 1.11 -3.23
C GLY A 70 -7.34 0.20 -4.44
N THR A 71 -8.27 -0.76 -4.52
CA THR A 71 -8.36 -1.73 -5.61
C THR A 71 -9.11 -1.14 -6.80
N GLN A 72 -8.49 -1.20 -7.98
CA GLN A 72 -9.01 -0.60 -9.22
C GLN A 72 -8.94 -1.59 -10.37
N ARG A 73 -9.87 -1.45 -11.32
CA ARG A 73 -9.85 -2.15 -12.61
C ARG A 73 -9.07 -1.34 -13.66
N GLY A 74 -8.56 -2.02 -14.68
CA GLY A 74 -7.94 -1.38 -15.85
C GLY A 74 -6.41 -1.34 -15.81
N GLY A 75 -5.80 -1.99 -14.82
CA GLY A 75 -4.34 -1.98 -14.67
C GLY A 75 -3.83 -0.67 -14.06
N ARG A 76 -2.61 -0.28 -14.40
CA ARG A 76 -2.05 0.99 -13.95
C ARG A 76 -2.71 2.16 -14.66
N VAL A 77 -3.43 2.96 -13.94
CA VAL A 77 -4.17 4.11 -14.48
C VAL A 77 -3.56 5.40 -13.96
N ASN A 78 -3.43 6.35 -14.86
CA ASN A 78 -3.21 7.72 -14.48
C ASN A 78 -4.45 8.23 -13.75
N PHE A 79 -4.25 8.83 -12.59
CA PHE A 79 -5.35 9.47 -11.88
C PHE A 79 -4.89 10.76 -11.19
N VAL A 80 -5.79 11.71 -11.17
CA VAL A 80 -5.61 12.98 -10.47
C VAL A 80 -6.62 13.04 -9.33
N GLY A 81 -6.10 13.21 -8.11
CA GLY A 81 -6.96 13.29 -6.94
C GLY A 81 -7.62 14.66 -6.82
N VAL A 82 -8.94 14.69 -6.68
CA VAL A 82 -9.73 15.91 -6.42
C VAL A 82 -10.12 15.93 -4.95
N GLY A 83 -9.84 17.02 -4.25
CA GLY A 83 -10.09 17.18 -2.82
C GLY A 83 -8.82 17.35 -2.00
N SER A 84 -8.96 17.75 -0.73
CA SER A 84 -7.83 17.84 0.21
C SER A 84 -7.27 16.48 0.52
N SER A 85 -5.96 16.39 0.75
CA SER A 85 -5.20 15.17 1.05
C SER A 85 -5.22 14.06 -0.01
N THR A 86 -5.94 14.22 -1.12
CA THR A 86 -6.03 13.20 -2.16
C THR A 86 -4.69 12.98 -2.85
N LYS A 87 -4.50 11.76 -3.32
CA LYS A 87 -3.30 11.33 -4.02
C LYS A 87 -3.54 11.30 -5.52
N GLY A 88 -2.48 11.47 -6.30
CA GLY A 88 -2.46 11.30 -7.75
C GLY A 88 -1.31 10.40 -8.17
N ASN A 89 -1.45 9.77 -9.32
CA ASN A 89 -0.41 8.97 -9.97
C ASN A 89 -0.40 9.28 -11.47
N LEU A 90 0.76 9.64 -12.00
CA LEU A 90 0.91 10.02 -13.39
C LEU A 90 2.01 9.17 -14.06
N GLY A 91 1.60 8.31 -14.97
CA GLY A 91 2.46 7.58 -15.89
C GLY A 91 3.44 6.61 -15.24
N ASP A 92 3.18 6.09 -14.06
CA ASP A 92 4.17 5.32 -13.27
C ASP A 92 5.49 6.08 -13.02
N GLU A 93 5.48 7.39 -13.23
CA GLU A 93 6.64 8.26 -13.08
C GLU A 93 6.55 9.13 -11.82
N TYR A 94 5.33 9.53 -11.45
CA TYR A 94 5.13 10.52 -10.40
C TYR A 94 3.97 10.17 -9.49
N TYR A 95 4.22 10.30 -8.18
CA TYR A 95 3.16 10.43 -7.20
C TYR A 95 2.99 11.89 -6.80
N SER A 96 1.76 12.29 -6.53
CA SER A 96 1.42 13.61 -6.00
C SER A 96 0.43 13.50 -4.85
N GLN A 97 0.38 14.52 -4.01
CA GLN A 97 -0.62 14.63 -2.97
C GLN A 97 -1.01 16.09 -2.74
N ASN A 98 -2.32 16.32 -2.69
CA ASN A 98 -2.88 17.63 -2.37
C ASN A 98 -2.71 17.97 -0.89
N ALA A 99 -2.80 19.27 -0.58
CA ALA A 99 -2.70 19.77 0.78
C ALA A 99 -3.70 19.11 1.72
N TYR A 100 -3.23 18.69 2.91
CA TYR A 100 -4.07 18.12 3.97
C TYR A 100 -4.96 19.16 4.62
N ASN A 101 -4.41 20.37 4.82
CA ASN A 101 -5.15 21.45 5.43
C ASN A 101 -6.21 21.96 4.45
N LEU A 102 -7.47 21.90 4.88
CA LEU A 102 -8.62 22.26 4.04
C LEU A 102 -8.61 23.73 3.63
N ASP A 103 -8.17 24.62 4.52
CA ASP A 103 -8.15 26.06 4.22
C ASP A 103 -7.06 26.39 3.19
N VAL A 104 -5.90 25.73 3.29
CA VAL A 104 -4.84 25.80 2.27
C VAL A 104 -5.35 25.28 0.93
N TYR A 105 -6.02 24.11 0.94
CA TYR A 105 -6.63 23.54 -0.26
C TYR A 105 -7.61 24.51 -0.91
N LYS A 106 -8.57 25.02 -0.15
CA LYS A 106 -9.57 25.99 -0.62
C LYS A 106 -8.94 27.28 -1.16
N LYS A 107 -7.93 27.79 -0.47
CA LYS A 107 -7.21 28.99 -0.90
C LYS A 107 -6.52 28.81 -2.26
N CYS A 108 -5.86 27.64 -2.47
CA CYS A 108 -5.25 27.32 -3.75
C CYS A 108 -6.28 27.24 -4.87
N ILE A 109 -7.38 26.51 -4.65
CA ILE A 109 -8.45 26.37 -5.65
C ILE A 109 -9.07 27.74 -5.97
N GLY A 110 -9.37 28.58 -4.97
CA GLY A 110 -9.93 29.91 -5.16
C GLY A 110 -9.03 30.86 -5.94
N LYS A 111 -7.72 30.60 -6.01
CA LYS A 111 -6.74 31.33 -6.80
C LYS A 111 -6.39 30.68 -8.15
N GLY A 112 -7.04 29.54 -8.51
CA GLY A 112 -6.71 28.80 -9.72
C GLY A 112 -5.35 28.11 -9.68
N ILE A 113 -4.82 27.83 -8.48
CA ILE A 113 -3.52 27.18 -8.27
C ILE A 113 -3.74 25.72 -7.90
N PHE A 114 -2.92 24.81 -8.46
CA PHE A 114 -2.93 23.41 -8.05
C PHE A 114 -2.60 23.28 -6.56
N PRO A 115 -3.42 22.56 -5.78
CA PRO A 115 -3.21 22.40 -4.34
C PRO A 115 -2.20 21.29 -4.01
N THR A 116 -1.42 20.83 -4.99
CA THR A 116 -0.40 19.81 -4.80
C THR A 116 0.71 20.35 -3.90
N HIS A 117 0.86 19.71 -2.75
CA HIS A 117 1.80 20.16 -1.75
C HIS A 117 3.05 19.29 -1.66
N ARG A 118 2.98 18.09 -2.16
CA ARG A 118 4.15 17.19 -2.27
C ARG A 118 3.97 16.20 -3.42
N GLY A 119 5.11 15.73 -3.91
CA GLY A 119 5.18 14.73 -4.94
C GLY A 119 6.52 13.99 -4.89
N MET A 120 6.59 12.88 -5.59
CA MET A 120 7.80 12.08 -5.75
C MET A 120 7.90 11.63 -7.19
N LYS A 121 9.09 11.79 -7.78
CA LYS A 121 9.45 11.11 -9.01
C LYS A 121 9.95 9.72 -8.64
N LEU A 122 9.44 8.69 -9.31
CA LEU A 122 9.82 7.31 -9.08
C LEU A 122 11.14 7.00 -9.79
N SER A 123 12.07 6.37 -9.08
CA SER A 123 13.24 5.73 -9.67
C SER A 123 12.85 4.40 -10.35
N GLU A 124 13.77 3.80 -11.11
CA GLU A 124 13.51 2.47 -11.67
C GLU A 124 13.36 1.41 -10.58
N ASP A 125 14.12 1.49 -9.47
CA ASP A 125 13.94 0.62 -8.31
C ASP A 125 12.56 0.77 -7.69
N ASP A 126 12.06 2.00 -7.55
CA ASP A 126 10.70 2.25 -7.06
C ASP A 126 9.63 1.58 -7.94
N LYS A 127 9.78 1.65 -9.25
CA LYS A 127 8.85 1.04 -10.22
C LYS A 127 8.86 -0.49 -10.12
N ILE A 128 10.03 -1.09 -9.99
CA ILE A 128 10.21 -2.54 -9.84
C ILE A 128 9.56 -3.00 -8.52
N ARG A 129 9.89 -2.36 -7.40
CA ARG A 129 9.35 -2.67 -6.08
C ARG A 129 7.84 -2.44 -6.01
N GLN A 130 7.36 -1.37 -6.60
CA GLN A 130 5.94 -1.09 -6.72
C GLN A 130 5.20 -2.21 -7.46
N HIS A 131 5.78 -2.71 -8.56
CA HIS A 131 5.18 -3.79 -9.33
C HIS A 131 5.16 -5.10 -8.52
N ALA A 132 6.28 -5.47 -7.87
CA ALA A 132 6.37 -6.65 -7.02
C ALA A 132 5.37 -6.60 -5.86
N THR A 133 5.33 -5.49 -5.13
CA THR A 133 4.41 -5.30 -3.99
C THR A 133 2.96 -5.30 -4.40
N GLN A 134 2.66 -4.79 -5.59
CA GLN A 134 1.33 -4.82 -6.16
C GLN A 134 0.90 -6.23 -6.54
N GLN A 135 1.78 -7.02 -7.15
CA GLN A 135 1.50 -8.42 -7.47
C GLN A 135 1.18 -9.21 -6.19
N LEU A 136 1.96 -9.04 -5.11
CA LEU A 136 1.70 -9.67 -3.82
C LEU A 136 0.31 -9.32 -3.26
N ARG A 137 -0.07 -8.04 -3.30
CA ARG A 137 -1.36 -7.58 -2.74
C ARG A 137 -2.58 -7.90 -3.60
N THR A 138 -2.38 -8.13 -4.89
CA THR A 138 -3.48 -8.35 -5.86
C THR A 138 -3.59 -9.79 -6.30
N TYR A 139 -2.45 -10.41 -6.65
CA TYR A 139 -2.40 -11.75 -7.23
C TYR A 139 -1.79 -12.80 -6.31
N TRP A 140 -1.37 -12.39 -5.11
CA TRP A 140 -0.80 -13.25 -4.08
C TRP A 140 0.50 -13.93 -4.51
N LYS A 141 1.24 -13.31 -5.42
CA LYS A 141 2.52 -13.81 -5.91
C LYS A 141 3.40 -12.71 -6.48
N ILE A 142 4.70 -12.99 -6.59
CA ILE A 142 5.63 -12.30 -7.48
C ILE A 142 6.04 -13.32 -8.54
N ASP A 143 5.70 -13.06 -9.79
CA ASP A 143 6.05 -13.87 -10.92
C ASP A 143 7.41 -13.42 -11.50
N TYR A 144 8.41 -14.32 -11.50
CA TYR A 144 9.77 -13.95 -11.90
C TYR A 144 9.89 -13.69 -13.40
N GLU A 145 9.15 -14.43 -14.21
CA GLU A 145 9.15 -14.22 -15.66
C GLU A 145 8.48 -12.90 -16.05
N ASP A 146 7.42 -12.51 -15.33
CA ASP A 146 6.79 -11.19 -15.54
C ASP A 146 7.74 -10.05 -15.21
N LEU A 147 8.49 -10.13 -14.10
CA LEU A 147 9.51 -9.14 -13.74
C LEU A 147 10.63 -9.08 -14.77
N LYS A 148 11.12 -10.23 -15.24
CA LYS A 148 12.15 -10.33 -16.27
C LYS A 148 11.68 -9.72 -17.60
N LYS A 149 10.48 -10.07 -18.02
CA LYS A 149 9.89 -9.55 -19.26
C LYS A 149 9.65 -8.04 -19.22
N ARG A 150 9.24 -7.53 -18.05
CA ARG A 150 8.86 -6.13 -17.88
C ARG A 150 10.04 -5.20 -17.65
N PHE A 151 10.99 -5.63 -16.81
CA PHE A 151 12.08 -4.79 -16.32
C PHE A 151 13.48 -5.32 -16.71
N GLY A 152 13.56 -6.49 -17.33
CA GLY A 152 14.84 -7.09 -17.71
C GLY A 152 15.67 -7.60 -16.54
N ILE A 153 15.09 -7.75 -15.35
CA ILE A 153 15.79 -8.17 -14.13
C ILE A 153 15.62 -9.65 -13.86
N ASP A 154 16.63 -10.25 -13.23
CA ASP A 154 16.53 -11.54 -12.57
C ASP A 154 16.04 -11.32 -11.13
N CYS A 155 14.83 -11.81 -10.82
CA CYS A 155 14.18 -11.55 -9.54
C CYS A 155 14.98 -12.06 -8.34
N LYS A 156 15.58 -13.26 -8.45
CA LYS A 156 16.33 -13.88 -7.35
C LYS A 156 17.59 -13.10 -7.00
N SER A 157 18.29 -12.60 -8.02
CA SER A 157 19.47 -11.77 -7.82
C SER A 157 19.09 -10.38 -7.31
N TYR A 158 18.05 -9.79 -7.91
CA TYR A 158 17.64 -8.41 -7.60
C TYR A 158 17.08 -8.28 -6.19
N PHE A 159 16.22 -9.21 -5.78
CA PHE A 159 15.58 -9.24 -4.46
C PHE A 159 16.20 -10.25 -3.50
N LYS A 160 17.50 -10.55 -3.65
CA LYS A 160 18.18 -11.56 -2.84
C LYS A 160 17.96 -11.35 -1.33
N ASN A 161 18.21 -10.15 -0.83
CA ASN A 161 18.10 -9.84 0.60
C ASN A 161 16.64 -9.89 1.08
N GLU A 162 15.71 -9.42 0.27
CA GLU A 162 14.28 -9.47 0.56
C GLU A 162 13.78 -10.91 0.63
N ILE A 163 14.19 -11.74 -0.32
CA ILE A 163 13.84 -13.17 -0.35
C ILE A 163 14.43 -13.90 0.88
N GLU A 164 15.70 -13.67 1.19
CA GLU A 164 16.34 -14.24 2.38
C GLU A 164 15.61 -13.82 3.68
N SER A 165 15.12 -12.59 3.75
CA SER A 165 14.38 -12.07 4.89
C SER A 165 12.99 -12.70 5.07
N LEU A 166 12.45 -13.37 4.06
CA LEU A 166 11.17 -14.10 4.14
C LEU A 166 11.29 -15.51 4.73
N SER A 167 12.50 -15.98 5.04
CA SER A 167 12.76 -17.37 5.48
C SER A 167 11.92 -17.83 6.67
N GLU A 168 11.69 -16.98 7.66
CA GLU A 168 10.83 -17.31 8.80
C GLU A 168 9.36 -17.40 8.37
N MET A 169 8.90 -16.52 7.50
CA MET A 169 7.53 -16.56 6.97
C MET A 169 7.30 -17.79 6.08
N GLU A 170 8.33 -18.29 5.39
CA GLU A 170 8.27 -19.53 4.64
C GLU A 170 8.16 -20.74 5.57
N LYS A 171 8.95 -20.80 6.66
CA LYS A 171 8.82 -21.84 7.70
C LYS A 171 7.45 -21.85 8.36
N ASP A 172 6.86 -20.67 8.57
CA ASP A 172 5.52 -20.51 9.13
C ASP A 172 4.41 -20.83 8.10
N GLY A 173 4.77 -21.16 6.86
CA GLY A 173 3.83 -21.51 5.80
C GLY A 173 3.01 -20.33 5.26
N LEU A 174 3.47 -19.11 5.46
CA LEU A 174 2.80 -17.90 4.97
C LEU A 174 3.14 -17.61 3.49
N VAL A 175 4.33 -18.03 3.06
CA VAL A 175 4.80 -17.93 1.67
C VAL A 175 5.42 -19.24 1.22
N GLU A 176 5.40 -19.47 -0.08
CA GLU A 176 6.11 -20.54 -0.78
C GLU A 176 7.08 -19.88 -1.77
N ILE A 177 8.38 -20.20 -1.68
CA ILE A 177 9.41 -19.64 -2.57
C ILE A 177 9.94 -20.77 -3.44
N ASN A 178 9.81 -20.64 -4.75
CA ASN A 178 10.25 -21.66 -5.69
C ASN A 178 11.06 -21.06 -6.86
N GLU A 179 11.31 -21.89 -7.89
CA GLU A 179 12.13 -21.48 -9.04
C GLU A 179 11.48 -20.39 -9.92
N ASN A 180 10.15 -20.22 -9.86
CA ASN A 180 9.39 -19.39 -10.78
C ASN A 180 8.69 -18.21 -10.12
N GLU A 181 8.40 -18.32 -8.82
CA GLU A 181 7.59 -17.30 -8.11
C GLU A 181 7.80 -17.32 -6.60
N ILE A 182 7.46 -16.20 -5.96
CA ILE A 182 7.13 -16.13 -4.53
C ILE A 182 5.61 -16.12 -4.46
N LYS A 183 5.01 -17.10 -3.81
CA LYS A 183 3.56 -17.23 -3.68
C LYS A 183 3.14 -17.03 -2.24
N VAL A 184 2.14 -16.19 -2.01
CA VAL A 184 1.50 -16.03 -0.70
C VAL A 184 0.44 -17.13 -0.54
N THR A 185 0.56 -17.93 0.50
CA THR A 185 -0.41 -19.00 0.79
C THR A 185 -1.76 -18.45 1.24
N LYS A 186 -2.79 -19.27 1.30
CA LYS A 186 -4.10 -18.82 1.80
C LYS A 186 -4.02 -18.30 3.24
N ILE A 187 -3.18 -18.93 4.09
CA ILE A 187 -2.92 -18.45 5.45
C ILE A 187 -2.18 -17.10 5.41
N GLY A 188 -1.22 -16.97 4.50
CA GLY A 188 -0.43 -15.75 4.31
C GLY A 188 -1.23 -14.53 3.81
N TRP A 189 -2.42 -14.71 3.23
CA TRP A 189 -3.22 -13.58 2.71
C TRP A 189 -3.53 -12.52 3.76
N ASP A 190 -3.74 -12.92 5.01
CA ASP A 190 -4.02 -12.00 6.10
C ASP A 190 -2.75 -11.27 6.58
N PHE A 191 -1.59 -11.80 6.24
CA PHE A 191 -0.27 -11.26 6.53
C PHE A 191 0.37 -10.53 5.34
N ALA A 192 -0.37 -10.35 4.23
CA ALA A 192 0.17 -9.78 2.99
C ALA A 192 0.83 -8.41 3.18
N GLN A 193 0.36 -7.58 4.11
CA GLN A 193 1.01 -6.32 4.43
C GLN A 193 2.42 -6.52 5.01
N PHE A 194 2.58 -7.48 5.93
CA PHE A 194 3.89 -7.80 6.52
C PHE A 194 4.84 -8.36 5.47
N ILE A 195 4.36 -9.32 4.63
CA ILE A 195 5.13 -9.89 3.53
C ILE A 195 5.56 -8.79 2.56
N THR A 196 4.66 -7.88 2.20
CA THR A 196 4.93 -6.79 1.27
C THR A 196 5.97 -5.79 1.82
N ASN A 197 6.01 -5.58 3.15
CA ASN A 197 6.96 -4.66 3.78
C ASN A 197 8.43 -5.10 3.61
N HIS A 198 8.71 -6.39 3.37
CA HIS A 198 10.07 -6.86 3.06
C HIS A 198 10.61 -6.25 1.75
N PHE A 199 9.72 -5.87 0.83
CA PHE A 199 10.06 -5.23 -0.45
C PHE A 199 9.99 -3.70 -0.39
N ASP A 200 9.64 -3.10 0.76
CA ASP A 200 9.52 -1.65 0.94
C ASP A 200 10.81 -1.08 1.55
N VAL A 201 11.63 -0.44 0.73
CA VAL A 201 12.89 0.19 1.18
C VAL A 201 12.66 1.42 2.07
N TYR A 202 11.48 2.02 2.02
CA TYR A 202 11.14 3.20 2.84
C TYR A 202 10.67 2.83 4.23
N ASP A 203 10.07 1.65 4.40
CA ASP A 203 9.57 1.15 5.68
C ASP A 203 9.76 -0.37 5.86
N PRO A 204 11.02 -0.88 5.75
CA PRO A 204 11.29 -2.29 5.88
C PRO A 204 10.99 -2.80 7.30
N PRO A 205 10.74 -4.11 7.50
CA PRO A 205 10.48 -4.71 8.81
C PRO A 205 11.58 -4.45 9.83
N SER A 206 12.84 -4.39 9.37
CA SER A 206 14.02 -4.10 10.21
C SER A 206 14.08 -2.69 10.77
N LYS A 207 13.28 -1.76 10.24
CA LYS A 207 13.28 -0.37 10.67
C LYS A 207 12.77 -0.23 12.10
N SER A 208 13.62 0.28 12.98
CA SER A 208 13.29 0.47 14.38
C SER A 208 12.16 1.50 14.59
N TYR A 209 11.53 1.45 15.75
CA TYR A 209 10.51 2.43 16.14
C TYR A 209 11.05 3.88 16.10
N ASN A 210 12.28 4.11 16.58
CA ASN A 210 12.89 5.44 16.58
C ASN A 210 13.17 5.97 15.16
N GLU A 211 13.61 5.11 14.23
CA GLU A 211 13.80 5.49 12.83
C GLU A 211 12.47 5.85 12.15
N ARG A 212 11.40 5.12 12.49
CA ARG A 212 10.03 5.44 12.02
C ARG A 212 9.57 6.79 12.56
N LEU A 213 9.79 7.08 13.85
CA LEU A 213 9.47 8.38 14.45
C LEU A 213 10.27 9.51 13.80
N ALA A 214 11.57 9.34 13.56
CA ALA A 214 12.39 10.34 12.88
C ALA A 214 11.90 10.64 11.46
N THR A 215 11.47 9.61 10.72
CA THR A 215 10.88 9.76 9.39
C THR A 215 9.59 10.57 9.42
N ILE A 216 8.73 10.30 10.41
CA ILE A 216 7.47 11.02 10.60
C ILE A 216 7.73 12.48 10.96
N GLU A 217 8.69 12.75 11.83
CA GLU A 217 9.02 14.11 12.24
C GLU A 217 9.55 14.94 11.05
N LYS A 218 10.44 14.37 10.23
CA LYS A 218 10.89 15.00 8.97
C LYS A 218 9.70 15.31 8.04
N ALA A 219 8.75 14.39 7.92
CA ALA A 219 7.56 14.61 7.11
C ALA A 219 6.67 15.73 7.65
N LYS A 220 6.51 15.84 8.98
CA LYS A 220 5.76 16.93 9.63
C LYS A 220 6.43 18.29 9.41
N GLN A 221 7.75 18.36 9.51
CA GLN A 221 8.51 19.59 9.27
C GLN A 221 8.39 20.05 7.81
N ALA A 222 8.50 19.13 6.85
CA ALA A 222 8.29 19.41 5.44
C ALA A 222 6.86 19.90 5.16
N GLN A 223 5.87 19.29 5.81
CA GLN A 223 4.48 19.71 5.72
C GLN A 223 4.26 21.13 6.30
N ALA A 224 4.87 21.45 7.44
CA ALA A 224 4.77 22.76 8.06
C ALA A 224 5.34 23.86 7.13
N LYS A 225 6.51 23.62 6.53
CA LYS A 225 7.12 24.53 5.54
C LYS A 225 6.21 24.73 4.32
N SER A 226 5.62 23.65 3.81
CA SER A 226 4.68 23.74 2.68
C SER A 226 3.42 24.55 3.02
N ILE A 227 2.85 24.35 4.22
CA ILE A 227 1.71 25.14 4.70
C ILE A 227 2.06 26.62 4.80
N GLU A 228 3.23 26.94 5.32
CA GLU A 228 3.71 28.32 5.43
C GLU A 228 3.87 28.98 4.06
N TYR A 229 4.48 28.29 3.11
CA TYR A 229 4.58 28.73 1.72
C TYR A 229 3.21 29.07 1.14
N PHE A 230 2.22 28.18 1.26
CA PHE A 230 0.87 28.39 0.74
C PHE A 230 0.06 29.45 1.50
N LYS A 231 0.41 29.76 2.76
CA LYS A 231 -0.22 30.87 3.49
C LYS A 231 0.24 32.22 2.95
N ASN A 232 1.45 32.31 2.42
CA ASN A 232 2.07 33.53 1.91
C ASN A 232 1.80 33.78 0.42
N LEU A 233 1.20 32.84 -0.29
CA LEU A 233 0.62 33.02 -1.62
C LEU A 233 -0.73 33.75 -1.55
#